data_f7f4617776b3a7eee26a28f6d7360d41
#
_entry.id   f7f4617776b3a7eee26a28f6d7360d41
#
_cell.length_a   1.000
_cell.length_b   1.000
_cell.length_c   1.000
_cell.angle_alpha   90.00
_cell.angle_beta   90.00
_cell.angle_gamma   90.00
#
_symmetry.space_group_name_H-M   'P 1'
#
loop_
_entity.id
_entity.type
_entity.pdbx_description
1 polymer ?
#
loop_
_entity_poly.entity_id
_entity_poly.type
_entity_poly.pdbx_seq_one_letter_code
_entity_poly.pdbx_strand_id
1 'polypeptide(L)'
;MTFIPDWKIADDGWPVLALAGIVTILTSMIFLPLGCFFLGIMMWLAHGLRLPNRQTKADDQIIYAPADGVVLDIETDQFPDGLAGDDAVPAKRITIQTRLTDTQLQTSPITGHIVENLLLPGLFRKWGFDRTSWQAARGSNERREIRIRDAYDREIMLVQLGSKTARQLICRLAEGKFVQAGAPIGMARIAGVVDVFVPAGCKLLIETGQHVI
;
A
#
# COMPACT_ATOMS: atom_id res chain seq x y z
N MET A 1 17.56 4.52 -29.20
CA MET A 1 17.28 3.82 -27.94
C MET A 1 15.79 3.91 -27.70
N THR A 2 15.05 2.87 -28.06
CA THR A 2 13.60 2.77 -27.82
C THR A 2 13.39 2.53 -26.34
N PHE A 3 12.88 3.53 -25.64
CA PHE A 3 12.45 3.44 -24.25
C PHE A 3 11.18 2.58 -24.22
N ILE A 4 11.34 1.27 -24.15
CA ILE A 4 10.25 0.36 -23.82
C ILE A 4 10.22 0.36 -22.29
N PRO A 5 9.23 0.99 -21.63
CA PRO A 5 9.10 0.88 -20.20
C PRO A 5 8.87 -0.60 -19.88
N ASP A 6 9.66 -1.15 -18.94
CA ASP A 6 9.47 -2.50 -18.39
C ASP A 6 8.15 -2.54 -17.60
N TRP A 7 7.05 -2.63 -18.33
CA TRP A 7 5.70 -2.71 -17.78
C TRP A 7 5.46 -4.13 -17.30
N LYS A 8 5.88 -4.42 -16.09
CA LYS A 8 5.50 -5.65 -15.41
C LYS A 8 4.22 -5.39 -14.64
N ILE A 9 3.28 -6.31 -14.73
CA ILE A 9 2.03 -6.30 -13.96
C ILE A 9 2.25 -7.17 -12.73
N ALA A 10 1.74 -6.72 -11.58
CA ALA A 10 1.77 -7.50 -10.36
C ALA A 10 1.03 -8.84 -10.55
N ASP A 11 1.57 -9.92 -10.03
CA ASP A 11 1.00 -11.27 -10.17
C ASP A 11 -0.47 -11.32 -9.72
N ASP A 12 -0.81 -10.59 -8.67
CA ASP A 12 -2.16 -10.44 -8.17
C ASP A 12 -3.09 -9.61 -9.07
N GLY A 13 -2.56 -8.91 -10.05
CA GLY A 13 -3.31 -8.13 -11.03
C GLY A 13 -3.85 -8.96 -12.20
N TRP A 14 -3.20 -10.07 -12.55
CA TRP A 14 -3.55 -10.87 -13.71
C TRP A 14 -5.00 -11.39 -13.71
N PRO A 15 -5.55 -11.94 -12.61
CA PRO A 15 -6.95 -12.39 -12.60
C PRO A 15 -7.95 -11.27 -12.88
N VAL A 16 -7.67 -10.05 -12.40
CA VAL A 16 -8.52 -8.88 -12.62
C VAL A 16 -8.47 -8.46 -14.09
N LEU A 17 -7.29 -8.44 -14.68
CA LEU A 17 -7.11 -8.10 -16.10
C LEU A 17 -7.71 -9.14 -17.02
N ALA A 18 -7.58 -10.43 -16.68
CA ALA A 18 -8.21 -11.50 -17.43
C ALA A 18 -9.74 -11.36 -17.45
N LEU A 19 -10.35 -11.09 -16.30
CA LEU A 19 -11.79 -10.86 -16.21
C LEU A 19 -12.21 -9.62 -17.01
N ALA A 20 -11.47 -8.51 -16.89
CA ALA A 20 -11.74 -7.29 -17.65
C ALA A 20 -11.60 -7.54 -19.16
N GLY A 21 -10.63 -8.34 -19.61
CA GLY A 21 -10.45 -8.74 -20.99
C GLY A 21 -11.64 -9.55 -21.53
N ILE A 22 -12.12 -10.52 -20.77
CA ILE A 22 -13.32 -11.30 -21.13
C ILE A 22 -14.53 -10.38 -21.29
N VAL A 23 -14.77 -9.49 -20.32
CA VAL A 23 -15.89 -8.53 -20.40
C VAL A 23 -15.75 -7.63 -21.63
N THR A 24 -14.54 -7.16 -21.93
CA THR A 24 -14.26 -6.34 -23.11
C THR A 24 -14.60 -7.06 -24.40
N ILE A 25 -14.18 -8.33 -24.52
CA ILE A 25 -14.45 -9.14 -25.72
C ILE A 25 -15.96 -9.36 -25.90
N LEU A 26 -16.64 -9.81 -24.86
CA LEU A 26 -18.06 -10.12 -24.90
C LEU A 26 -18.91 -8.86 -25.25
N THR A 27 -18.58 -7.72 -24.64
CA THR A 27 -19.30 -6.46 -24.93
C THR A 27 -19.01 -5.94 -26.33
N SER A 28 -17.78 -6.14 -26.85
CA SER A 28 -17.43 -5.77 -28.23
C SER A 28 -18.22 -6.57 -29.26
N MET A 29 -18.53 -7.85 -29.00
CA MET A 29 -19.34 -8.69 -29.89
C MET A 29 -20.80 -8.22 -29.96
N ILE A 30 -21.31 -7.57 -28.90
CA ILE A 30 -22.70 -7.08 -28.86
C ILE A 30 -22.77 -5.65 -29.43
N PHE A 31 -21.86 -4.77 -29.00
CA PHE A 31 -21.86 -3.36 -29.38
C PHE A 31 -20.43 -2.78 -29.28
N LEU A 32 -19.81 -2.53 -30.43
CA LEU A 32 -18.41 -2.11 -30.53
C LEU A 32 -18.06 -0.88 -29.65
N PRO A 33 -18.85 0.22 -29.61
CA PRO A 33 -18.55 1.35 -28.74
C PRO A 33 -18.48 1.00 -27.24
N LEU A 34 -19.33 0.05 -26.79
CA LEU A 34 -19.30 -0.43 -25.42
C LEU A 34 -18.03 -1.24 -25.14
N GLY A 35 -17.59 -2.04 -26.08
CA GLY A 35 -16.32 -2.74 -26.01
C GLY A 35 -15.12 -1.78 -25.91
N CYS A 36 -15.12 -0.70 -26.70
CA CYS A 36 -14.09 0.34 -26.59
C CYS A 36 -14.07 1.02 -25.22
N PHE A 37 -15.23 1.24 -24.60
CA PHE A 37 -15.32 1.77 -23.25
C PHE A 37 -14.69 0.83 -22.21
N PHE A 38 -15.01 -0.47 -22.26
CA PHE A 38 -14.42 -1.46 -21.36
C PHE A 38 -12.93 -1.68 -21.61
N LEU A 39 -12.46 -1.53 -22.86
CA LEU A 39 -11.03 -1.52 -23.17
C LEU A 39 -10.31 -0.38 -22.44
N GLY A 40 -10.91 0.83 -22.43
CA GLY A 40 -10.37 1.96 -21.66
C GLY A 40 -10.28 1.66 -20.17
N ILE A 41 -11.31 1.03 -19.58
CA ILE A 41 -11.30 0.58 -18.18
C ILE A 41 -10.18 -0.45 -17.96
N MET A 42 -10.03 -1.42 -18.84
CA MET A 42 -8.98 -2.45 -18.74
C MET A 42 -7.58 -1.82 -18.78
N MET A 43 -7.33 -0.86 -19.67
CA MET A 43 -6.06 -0.13 -19.74
C MET A 43 -5.79 0.68 -18.48
N TRP A 44 -6.82 1.31 -17.92
CA TRP A 44 -6.72 2.03 -16.66
C TRP A 44 -6.40 1.09 -15.48
N LEU A 45 -7.07 -0.07 -15.40
CA LEU A 45 -6.75 -1.10 -14.41
C LEU A 45 -5.30 -1.59 -14.54
N ALA A 46 -4.85 -1.85 -15.78
CA ALA A 46 -3.47 -2.27 -16.03
C ALA A 46 -2.46 -1.21 -15.56
N HIS A 47 -2.78 0.07 -15.73
CA HIS A 47 -1.95 1.16 -15.22
C HIS A 47 -1.83 1.15 -13.69
N GLY A 48 -2.93 0.94 -12.96
CA GLY A 48 -2.91 0.88 -11.48
C GLY A 48 -2.25 -0.38 -10.92
N LEU A 49 -2.24 -1.48 -11.68
CA LEU A 49 -1.67 -2.78 -11.27
C LEU A 49 -0.22 -2.98 -11.74
N ARG A 50 0.41 -1.95 -12.31
CA ARG A 50 1.80 -2.03 -12.76
C ARG A 50 2.76 -2.15 -11.58
N LEU A 51 3.88 -2.83 -11.81
CA LEU A 51 5.05 -2.85 -10.93
C LEU A 51 5.96 -1.67 -11.32
N PRO A 52 6.03 -0.59 -10.55
CA PRO A 52 6.97 0.48 -10.82
C PRO A 52 8.39 -0.03 -10.55
N ASN A 53 9.30 0.22 -11.49
CA ASN A 53 10.73 -0.04 -11.27
C ASN A 53 11.29 1.11 -10.39
N ARG A 54 11.22 0.94 -9.08
CA ARG A 54 11.74 1.93 -8.13
C ARG A 54 13.23 1.69 -7.89
N GLN A 55 14.02 2.68 -8.25
CA GLN A 55 15.43 2.69 -7.90
C GLN A 55 15.57 3.31 -6.51
N THR A 56 15.56 2.48 -5.48
CA THR A 56 15.96 2.92 -4.15
C THR A 56 17.48 3.01 -4.08
N LYS A 57 18.00 4.12 -3.55
CA LYS A 57 19.42 4.18 -3.22
C LYS A 57 19.67 3.17 -2.10
N ALA A 58 20.79 2.48 -2.17
CA ALA A 58 21.23 1.61 -1.07
C ALA A 58 21.75 2.47 0.09
N ASP A 59 20.81 3.07 0.83
CA ASP A 59 21.09 3.88 2.01
C ASP A 59 20.20 3.39 3.14
N ASP A 60 20.82 2.71 4.08
CA ASP A 60 20.13 2.11 5.24
C ASP A 60 19.59 3.17 6.22
N GLN A 61 19.92 4.44 6.03
CA GLN A 61 19.42 5.54 6.87
C GLN A 61 18.11 6.12 6.37
N ILE A 62 17.71 5.82 5.13
CA ILE A 62 16.50 6.38 4.51
C ILE A 62 15.34 5.38 4.64
N ILE A 63 14.21 5.88 5.14
CA ILE A 63 12.93 5.18 5.14
C ILE A 63 12.12 5.72 3.96
N TYR A 64 11.78 4.84 3.02
CA TYR A 64 11.03 5.19 1.80
C TYR A 64 9.53 5.14 2.03
N ALA A 65 8.78 5.92 1.24
CA ALA A 65 7.33 5.82 1.22
C ALA A 65 6.91 4.43 0.70
N PRO A 66 6.12 3.67 1.46
CA PRO A 66 5.75 2.31 1.06
C PRO A 66 4.63 2.26 0.01
N ALA A 67 3.96 3.37 -0.26
CA ALA A 67 2.86 3.47 -1.20
C ALA A 67 2.89 4.79 -1.93
N ASP A 68 2.40 4.80 -3.18
CA ASP A 68 2.10 6.05 -3.90
C ASP A 68 0.81 6.64 -3.35
N GLY A 69 0.77 7.95 -3.21
CA GLY A 69 -0.43 8.60 -2.73
C GLY A 69 -0.18 9.96 -2.11
N VAL A 70 -1.19 10.46 -1.43
CA VAL A 70 -1.14 11.72 -0.71
C VAL A 70 -1.01 11.47 0.78
N VAL A 71 -0.07 12.15 1.41
CA VAL A 71 0.06 12.17 2.87
C VAL A 71 -1.14 12.92 3.46
N LEU A 72 -2.06 12.20 4.10
CA LEU A 72 -3.25 12.79 4.71
C LEU A 72 -2.94 13.43 6.04
N ASP A 73 -2.10 12.77 6.83
CA ASP A 73 -1.87 13.15 8.22
C ASP A 73 -0.52 12.65 8.71
N ILE A 74 0.08 13.40 9.63
CA ILE A 74 1.31 13.03 10.34
C ILE A 74 1.08 13.33 11.81
N GLU A 75 1.08 12.30 12.63
CA GLU A 75 0.84 12.43 14.06
C GLU A 75 1.94 11.76 14.88
N THR A 76 2.22 12.31 16.06
CA THR A 76 2.96 11.58 17.08
C THR A 76 2.01 10.56 17.71
N ASP A 77 2.41 9.30 17.73
CA ASP A 77 1.62 8.17 18.18
C ASP A 77 2.53 7.17 18.91
N GLN A 78 2.02 6.01 19.17
CA GLN A 78 2.75 4.87 19.68
C GLN A 78 2.60 3.74 18.66
N PHE A 79 3.52 2.80 18.63
CA PHE A 79 3.32 1.58 17.86
C PHE A 79 2.02 0.92 18.35
N PRO A 80 1.17 0.40 17.44
CA PRO A 80 -0.05 -0.31 17.82
C PRO A 80 0.26 -1.45 18.78
N ASP A 81 -0.64 -1.64 19.76
CA ASP A 81 -0.51 -2.68 20.77
C ASP A 81 -0.37 -4.07 20.13
N GLY A 82 0.57 -4.83 20.64
CA GLY A 82 0.90 -6.18 20.19
C GLY A 82 2.40 -6.46 20.28
N LEU A 83 3.23 -5.42 20.26
CA LEU A 83 4.68 -5.54 20.43
C LEU A 83 5.26 -4.74 21.58
N ALA A 84 4.56 -3.76 22.06
CA ALA A 84 4.95 -3.12 23.27
C ALA A 84 4.73 -4.16 24.37
N GLY A 85 5.80 -4.78 24.85
CA GLY A 85 5.83 -5.08 26.27
C GLY A 85 5.32 -3.84 27.03
N ASP A 86 5.18 -3.87 28.32
CA ASP A 86 4.56 -2.80 29.15
C ASP A 86 5.02 -1.35 28.88
N ASP A 87 6.01 -1.14 27.99
CA ASP A 87 6.54 0.18 27.60
C ASP A 87 6.11 0.53 26.15
N ALA A 88 5.13 1.42 26.05
CA ALA A 88 4.70 1.99 24.76
C ALA A 88 5.86 2.73 24.08
N VAL A 89 6.29 2.25 22.92
CA VAL A 89 7.39 2.85 22.16
C VAL A 89 6.86 4.04 21.34
N PRO A 90 7.38 5.27 21.57
CA PRO A 90 6.95 6.43 20.81
C PRO A 90 7.24 6.25 19.31
N ALA A 91 6.27 6.56 18.49
CA ALA A 91 6.34 6.48 17.04
C ALA A 91 5.77 7.75 16.38
N LYS A 92 6.09 7.94 15.11
CA LYS A 92 5.35 8.85 14.24
C LYS A 92 4.51 8.02 13.29
N ARG A 93 3.22 8.31 13.24
CA ARG A 93 2.30 7.72 12.28
C ARG A 93 2.13 8.65 11.10
N ILE A 94 2.37 8.12 9.91
CA ILE A 94 2.21 8.79 8.64
C ILE A 94 1.10 8.07 7.88
N THR A 95 0.01 8.76 7.57
CA THR A 95 -1.13 8.21 6.84
C THR A 95 -1.04 8.57 5.38
N ILE A 96 -0.95 7.58 4.51
CA ILE A 96 -0.87 7.74 3.06
C ILE A 96 -2.13 7.18 2.43
N GLN A 97 -2.83 7.97 1.62
CA GLN A 97 -3.96 7.54 0.82
C GLN A 97 -3.57 7.39 -0.64
N THR A 98 -3.63 6.17 -1.15
CA THR A 98 -3.42 5.87 -2.55
C THR A 98 -4.64 6.33 -3.36
N ARG A 99 -4.41 7.07 -4.43
CA ARG A 99 -5.48 7.48 -5.37
C ARG A 99 -5.76 6.38 -6.37
N LEU A 100 -6.90 6.48 -7.05
CA LEU A 100 -7.28 5.55 -8.13
C LEU A 100 -6.32 5.59 -9.34
N THR A 101 -5.59 6.69 -9.50
CA THR A 101 -4.60 6.90 -10.57
C THR A 101 -3.20 6.44 -10.20
N ASP A 102 -2.96 6.20 -8.91
CA ASP A 102 -1.67 5.81 -8.39
C ASP A 102 -1.49 4.29 -8.48
N THR A 103 -0.25 3.82 -8.37
CA THR A 103 0.03 2.40 -8.28
C THR A 103 -0.54 1.83 -6.98
N GLN A 104 -1.31 0.76 -7.08
CA GLN A 104 -1.91 0.10 -5.92
C GLN A 104 -0.93 -0.81 -5.17
N LEU A 105 0.28 -0.94 -5.68
CA LEU A 105 1.34 -1.74 -5.10
C LEU A 105 1.97 -1.03 -3.91
N GLN A 106 2.27 -1.81 -2.89
CA GLN A 106 3.02 -1.36 -1.72
C GLN A 106 4.40 -2.01 -1.71
N THR A 107 5.39 -1.22 -1.32
CA THR A 107 6.80 -1.62 -1.30
C THR A 107 7.37 -1.54 0.11
N SER A 108 8.46 -2.26 0.36
CA SER A 108 9.15 -2.20 1.64
C SER A 108 9.78 -0.82 1.85
N PRO A 109 9.52 -0.17 2.99
CA PRO A 109 10.12 1.13 3.30
C PRO A 109 11.61 1.04 3.66
N ILE A 110 12.06 -0.13 4.12
CA ILE A 110 13.44 -0.39 4.53
C ILE A 110 13.90 -1.77 4.06
N THR A 111 15.20 -1.99 4.07
CA THR A 111 15.78 -3.33 3.90
C THR A 111 15.79 -4.04 5.25
N GLY A 112 15.23 -5.25 5.32
CA GLY A 112 15.16 -5.99 6.57
C GLY A 112 14.41 -7.32 6.46
N HIS A 113 14.02 -7.86 7.60
CA HIS A 113 13.23 -9.09 7.69
C HIS A 113 11.80 -8.79 8.13
N ILE A 114 10.83 -9.49 7.56
CA ILE A 114 9.44 -9.47 8.03
C ILE A 114 9.41 -10.16 9.40
N VAL A 115 9.11 -9.42 10.44
CA VAL A 115 8.99 -9.96 11.81
C VAL A 115 7.59 -10.50 12.05
N GLU A 116 6.59 -9.80 11.48
CA GLU A 116 5.18 -10.12 11.65
C GLU A 116 4.38 -9.77 10.40
N ASN A 117 3.39 -10.57 10.07
CA ASN A 117 2.42 -10.34 9.01
C ASN A 117 1.05 -10.85 9.46
N LEU A 118 0.31 -10.01 10.15
CA LEU A 118 -0.95 -10.36 10.79
C LEU A 118 -2.13 -9.70 10.07
N LEU A 119 -3.14 -10.49 9.69
CA LEU A 119 -4.43 -9.98 9.22
C LEU A 119 -5.44 -9.99 10.37
N LEU A 120 -5.88 -8.81 10.77
CA LEU A 120 -6.88 -8.62 11.79
C LEU A 120 -8.25 -8.40 11.12
N PRO A 121 -9.18 -9.33 11.25
CA PRO A 121 -10.51 -9.21 10.66
C PRO A 121 -11.27 -8.02 11.26
N GLY A 122 -12.10 -7.38 10.46
CA GLY A 122 -12.88 -6.24 10.89
C GLY A 122 -13.98 -5.87 9.90
N LEU A 123 -14.49 -4.67 10.02
CA LEU A 123 -15.49 -4.10 9.14
C LEU A 123 -14.85 -3.48 7.89
N PHE A 124 -15.69 -3.00 6.97
CA PHE A 124 -15.27 -2.24 5.78
C PHE A 124 -16.01 -0.90 5.74
N ARG A 125 -15.86 -0.09 6.79
CA ARG A 125 -16.41 1.26 6.81
C ARG A 125 -15.72 2.13 5.77
N LYS A 126 -16.47 3.07 5.22
CA LYS A 126 -15.93 4.04 4.26
C LYS A 126 -14.88 4.91 4.96
N TRP A 127 -13.75 5.11 4.30
CA TRP A 127 -12.77 6.13 4.67
C TRP A 127 -13.33 7.49 4.27
N GLY A 128 -13.71 8.31 5.26
CA GLY A 128 -14.30 9.64 5.03
C GLY A 128 -13.27 10.72 4.74
N PHE A 129 -13.72 11.96 4.77
CA PHE A 129 -12.86 13.14 4.54
C PHE A 129 -12.42 13.82 5.85
N ASP A 130 -12.98 13.42 6.98
CA ASP A 130 -12.75 13.99 8.30
C ASP A 130 -11.98 13.04 9.21
N ARG A 131 -11.25 13.61 10.19
CA ARG A 131 -10.45 12.84 11.16
C ARG A 131 -11.27 11.87 11.98
N THR A 132 -12.51 12.23 12.33
CA THR A 132 -13.41 11.36 13.13
C THR A 132 -13.72 10.08 12.38
N SER A 133 -14.00 10.17 11.07
CA SER A 133 -14.23 8.99 10.24
C SER A 133 -12.97 8.14 10.07
N TRP A 134 -11.79 8.76 10.01
CA TRP A 134 -10.52 8.02 9.95
C TRP A 134 -10.24 7.24 11.23
N GLN A 135 -10.44 7.85 12.40
CA GLN A 135 -10.29 7.17 13.69
C GLN A 135 -11.27 6.00 13.83
N ALA A 136 -12.53 6.22 13.44
CA ALA A 136 -13.55 5.16 13.47
C ALA A 136 -13.23 4.02 12.51
N ALA A 137 -12.68 4.32 11.32
CA ALA A 137 -12.25 3.31 10.35
C ALA A 137 -11.04 2.52 10.86
N ARG A 138 -10.01 3.18 11.40
CA ARG A 138 -8.84 2.53 12.00
C ARG A 138 -9.21 1.56 13.10
N GLY A 139 -10.10 1.97 14.01
CA GLY A 139 -10.50 1.15 15.16
C GLY A 139 -11.41 -0.03 14.84
N SER A 140 -12.06 -0.05 13.66
CA SER A 140 -13.08 -1.05 13.36
C SER A 140 -12.90 -1.82 12.07
N ASN A 141 -12.12 -1.30 11.10
CA ASN A 141 -11.98 -1.95 9.81
C ASN A 141 -10.96 -3.09 9.86
N GLU A 142 -11.14 -4.05 8.94
CA GLU A 142 -10.11 -5.05 8.65
C GLU A 142 -8.79 -4.34 8.35
N ARG A 143 -7.72 -4.85 8.94
CA ARG A 143 -6.39 -4.31 8.74
C ARG A 143 -5.35 -5.42 8.68
N ARG A 144 -4.30 -5.18 7.94
CA ARG A 144 -3.13 -6.03 7.91
C ARG A 144 -1.93 -5.28 8.44
N GLU A 145 -1.32 -5.84 9.46
CA GLU A 145 -0.14 -5.31 10.11
C GLU A 145 1.09 -6.07 9.62
N ILE A 146 2.05 -5.33 9.06
CA ILE A 146 3.30 -5.88 8.53
C ILE A 146 4.42 -5.14 9.22
N ARG A 147 5.23 -5.88 9.96
CA ARG A 147 6.35 -5.35 10.72
C ARG A 147 7.65 -5.80 10.08
N ILE A 148 8.54 -4.85 9.86
CA ILE A 148 9.84 -5.06 9.23
C ILE A 148 10.90 -4.55 10.18
N ARG A 149 11.89 -5.39 10.45
CA ARG A 149 13.06 -5.06 11.28
C ARG A 149 14.31 -5.06 10.42
N ASP A 150 15.09 -4.00 10.52
CA ASP A 150 16.36 -3.88 9.81
C ASP A 150 17.55 -4.50 10.58
N ALA A 151 18.74 -4.36 9.99
CA ALA A 151 19.98 -4.88 10.61
C ALA A 151 20.42 -4.09 11.86
N TYR A 152 19.85 -2.91 12.09
CA TYR A 152 20.14 -2.05 13.26
C TYR A 152 19.06 -2.17 14.35
N ASP A 153 18.20 -3.20 14.25
CA ASP A 153 17.09 -3.46 15.18
C ASP A 153 16.02 -2.33 15.18
N ARG A 154 15.96 -1.52 14.10
CA ARG A 154 14.90 -0.53 13.93
C ARG A 154 13.67 -1.22 13.35
N GLU A 155 12.53 -0.97 13.94
CA GLU A 155 11.27 -1.50 13.48
C GLU A 155 10.44 -0.43 12.76
N ILE A 156 9.91 -0.80 11.61
CA ILE A 156 8.92 -0.04 10.86
C ILE A 156 7.68 -0.91 10.71
N MET A 157 6.53 -0.35 11.00
CA MET A 157 5.27 -1.06 10.86
C MET A 157 4.41 -0.42 9.80
N LEU A 158 3.88 -1.24 8.91
CA LEU A 158 2.90 -0.87 7.90
C LEU A 158 1.56 -1.45 8.30
N VAL A 159 0.54 -0.61 8.34
CA VAL A 159 -0.84 -1.03 8.56
C VAL A 159 -1.65 -0.73 7.32
N GLN A 160 -1.96 -1.77 6.55
CA GLN A 160 -2.91 -1.68 5.44
C GLN A 160 -4.31 -1.60 6.03
N LEU A 161 -5.08 -0.58 5.69
CA LEU A 161 -6.44 -0.38 6.19
C LEU A 161 -7.46 -0.75 5.12
N GLY A 162 -8.32 -1.69 5.45
CA GLY A 162 -9.47 -2.06 4.63
C GLY A 162 -10.50 -0.94 4.59
N SER A 163 -11.23 -0.84 3.48
CA SER A 163 -12.32 0.12 3.32
C SER A 163 -13.41 -0.47 2.43
N LYS A 164 -14.48 0.26 2.24
CA LYS A 164 -15.57 -0.16 1.35
C LYS A 164 -15.10 -0.43 -0.08
N THR A 165 -14.06 0.26 -0.53
CA THR A 165 -13.42 0.09 -1.85
C THR A 165 -12.20 -0.84 -1.80
N ALA A 166 -11.37 -0.75 -0.76
CA ALA A 166 -10.18 -1.57 -0.56
C ALA A 166 -10.50 -2.79 0.33
N ARG A 167 -11.15 -3.79 -0.25
CA ARG A 167 -11.58 -5.01 0.49
C ARG A 167 -10.56 -6.14 0.49
N GLN A 168 -9.50 -6.03 -0.28
CA GLN A 168 -8.45 -7.05 -0.35
C GLN A 168 -7.12 -6.45 0.05
N LEU A 169 -6.67 -6.82 1.23
CA LEU A 169 -5.37 -6.49 1.79
C LEU A 169 -4.43 -7.67 1.53
N ILE A 170 -3.60 -7.55 0.51
CA ILE A 170 -2.74 -8.63 0.05
C ILE A 170 -1.31 -8.39 0.52
N CYS A 171 -0.77 -9.35 1.25
CA CYS A 171 0.66 -9.50 1.49
C CYS A 171 0.96 -11.00 1.50
N ARG A 172 1.83 -11.46 0.59
CA ARG A 172 2.18 -12.89 0.47
C ARG A 172 3.53 -13.22 1.10
N LEU A 173 4.15 -12.25 1.75
CA LEU A 173 5.43 -12.46 2.39
C LEU A 173 5.23 -13.16 3.74
N ALA A 174 5.91 -14.27 3.92
CA ALA A 174 5.94 -14.98 5.20
C ALA A 174 6.85 -14.26 6.20
N GLU A 175 6.61 -14.48 7.48
CA GLU A 175 7.52 -14.09 8.55
C GLU A 175 8.92 -14.71 8.33
N GLY A 176 9.94 -13.99 8.74
CA GLY A 176 11.34 -14.34 8.49
C GLY A 176 11.85 -14.04 7.08
N LYS A 177 10.98 -13.67 6.12
CA LYS A 177 11.39 -13.35 4.77
C LYS A 177 12.20 -12.06 4.73
N PHE A 178 13.36 -12.10 4.06
CA PHE A 178 14.17 -10.93 3.79
C PHE A 178 13.55 -10.12 2.62
N VAL A 179 13.49 -8.81 2.79
CA VAL A 179 13.00 -7.85 1.79
C VAL A 179 13.98 -6.69 1.65
N GLN A 180 14.16 -6.20 0.44
CA GLN A 180 14.94 -4.98 0.18
C GLN A 180 14.01 -3.76 0.16
N ALA A 181 14.54 -2.60 0.52
CA ALA A 181 13.83 -1.34 0.36
C ALA A 181 13.35 -1.17 -1.09
N GLY A 182 12.09 -0.76 -1.29
CA GLY A 182 11.47 -0.64 -2.60
C GLY A 182 10.98 -1.96 -3.21
N ALA A 183 11.30 -3.12 -2.64
CA ALA A 183 10.76 -4.39 -3.11
C ALA A 183 9.24 -4.48 -2.85
N PRO A 184 8.46 -5.10 -3.77
CA PRO A 184 7.02 -5.25 -3.59
C PRO A 184 6.71 -6.17 -2.40
N ILE A 185 5.86 -5.72 -1.50
CA ILE A 185 5.42 -6.49 -0.33
C ILE A 185 3.95 -6.87 -0.37
N GLY A 186 3.13 -6.10 -1.08
CA GLY A 186 1.71 -6.34 -1.13
C GLY A 186 0.94 -5.29 -1.88
N MET A 187 -0.37 -5.32 -1.76
CA MET A 187 -1.26 -4.29 -2.30
C MET A 187 -2.55 -4.19 -1.48
N ALA A 188 -3.13 -2.99 -1.45
CA ALA A 188 -4.52 -2.77 -1.07
C ALA A 188 -5.29 -2.41 -2.34
N ARG A 189 -6.14 -3.31 -2.84
CA ARG A 189 -6.84 -3.10 -4.11
C ARG A 189 -7.80 -1.92 -4.00
N ILE A 190 -7.70 -1.01 -4.97
CA ILE A 190 -8.57 0.14 -5.22
C ILE A 190 -8.56 1.18 -4.10
N ALA A 191 -7.63 2.13 -4.21
CA ALA A 191 -7.55 3.32 -3.36
C ALA A 191 -7.50 2.99 -1.85
N GLY A 192 -6.50 2.24 -1.45
CA GLY A 192 -6.26 1.88 -0.05
C GLY A 192 -5.66 3.03 0.77
N VAL A 193 -5.71 2.87 2.08
CA VAL A 193 -5.01 3.72 3.04
C VAL A 193 -3.97 2.88 3.77
N VAL A 194 -2.79 3.44 3.95
CA VAL A 194 -1.70 2.81 4.69
C VAL A 194 -1.24 3.76 5.78
N ASP A 195 -1.22 3.29 7.00
CA ASP A 195 -0.52 3.95 8.09
C ASP A 195 0.90 3.37 8.19
N VAL A 196 1.88 4.24 8.27
CA VAL A 196 3.30 3.91 8.42
C VAL A 196 3.75 4.39 9.78
N PHE A 197 4.18 3.49 10.63
CA PHE A 197 4.76 3.83 11.91
C PHE A 197 6.27 3.77 11.82
N VAL A 198 6.91 4.88 12.17
CA VAL A 198 8.37 5.00 12.22
C VAL A 198 8.81 5.45 13.60
N PRO A 199 10.03 5.11 14.06
CA PRO A 199 10.54 5.58 15.35
C PRO A 199 10.44 7.10 15.50
N ALA A 200 10.08 7.60 16.68
CA ALA A 200 9.86 9.02 16.92
C ALA A 200 11.07 9.90 16.60
N GLY A 201 12.29 9.36 16.72
CA GLY A 201 13.54 10.05 16.40
C GLY A 201 13.80 10.28 14.91
N CYS A 202 13.01 9.68 14.01
CA CYS A 202 13.19 9.86 12.57
C CYS A 202 12.87 11.30 12.14
N LYS A 203 13.75 11.90 11.33
CA LYS A 203 13.48 13.18 10.68
C LYS A 203 12.60 12.95 9.47
N LEU A 204 11.44 13.60 9.44
CA LEU A 204 10.55 13.54 8.29
C LEU A 204 11.00 14.51 7.21
N LEU A 205 11.00 14.05 5.95
CA LEU A 205 11.29 14.83 4.75
C LEU A 205 10.02 15.09 3.92
N ILE A 206 8.86 14.81 4.49
CA ILE A 206 7.56 14.91 3.85
C ILE A 206 6.61 15.75 4.71
N GLU A 207 5.61 16.34 4.07
CA GLU A 207 4.60 17.18 4.70
C GLU A 207 3.19 16.67 4.40
N THR A 208 2.24 17.04 5.25
CA THR A 208 0.81 16.76 5.03
C THR A 208 0.34 17.43 3.74
N GLY A 209 -0.40 16.70 2.91
CA GLY A 209 -0.87 17.15 1.60
C GLY A 209 0.11 16.86 0.46
N GLN A 210 1.35 16.48 0.75
CA GLN A 210 2.34 16.14 -0.26
C GLN A 210 1.99 14.82 -0.96
N HIS A 211 2.16 14.76 -2.28
CA HIS A 211 2.11 13.51 -3.04
C HIS A 211 3.47 12.82 -2.97
N VAL A 212 3.48 11.56 -2.57
CA VAL A 212 4.66 10.69 -2.49
C VAL A 212 4.57 9.59 -3.55
N ILE A 213 5.75 9.18 -4.05
CA ILE A 213 5.89 8.16 -5.11
C ILE A 213 6.92 7.14 -4.68
#